data_d35a274569cab05404b3de47ccdaf77d
#
_entry.id   d35a274569cab05404b3de47ccdaf77d
#
_cell.length_a   1.000
_cell.length_b   1.000
_cell.length_c   1.000
_cell.angle_alpha   90.00
_cell.angle_beta   90.00
_cell.angle_gamma   90.00
#
_symmetry.space_group_name_H-M   'P 1'
#
loop_
_entity.id
_entity.type
_entity.pdbx_description
1 polymer ?
#
loop_
_entity_poly.entity_id
_entity_poly.type
_entity_poly.pdbx_seq_one_letter_code
_entity_poly.pdbx_strand_id
1 'polypeptide(L)'
;MTNYGILKRLYVEYTKKYLNKIFIALIFSIVLAGSTSSIAYLLDPAIEKIFINKDKSLILIIPFFIIIAFASKGISLYGAKVIMINISEEIKKSLQMDMMKSLIKADTDFIEKKHSGKIITNLINDVNFMTALVSVAILNLFKDTLTLIGLL
;
A
#
# COMPACT_ATOMS: atom_id res chain seq x y z
N MET A 1 -18.69 22.21 1.57
CA MET A 1 -18.09 21.27 2.56
C MET A 1 -16.58 21.34 2.38
N THR A 2 -15.85 21.66 3.44
CA THR A 2 -14.40 21.81 3.39
C THR A 2 -13.77 20.43 3.14
N ASN A 3 -12.76 20.33 2.26
CA ASN A 3 -12.05 19.09 1.94
C ASN A 3 -11.61 18.28 3.18
N TYR A 4 -11.33 18.96 4.26
CA TYR A 4 -10.97 18.37 5.56
C TYR A 4 -12.11 17.53 6.19
N GLY A 5 -13.36 17.94 6.02
CA GLY A 5 -14.53 17.22 6.53
C GLY A 5 -14.76 15.89 5.80
N ILE A 6 -14.48 15.84 4.50
CA ILE A 6 -14.63 14.63 3.67
C ILE A 6 -13.56 13.59 4.04
N LEU A 7 -12.30 14.01 4.16
CA LEU A 7 -11.20 13.13 4.56
C LEU A 7 -11.38 12.56 5.98
N LYS A 8 -11.82 13.40 6.92
CA LYS A 8 -12.11 12.97 8.29
C LYS A 8 -13.25 11.94 8.34
N ARG A 9 -14.29 12.14 7.54
CA ARG A 9 -15.42 11.22 7.43
C ARG A 9 -15.00 9.88 6.84
N LEU A 10 -14.24 9.88 5.76
CA LEU A 10 -13.65 8.69 5.15
C LEU A 10 -12.79 7.90 6.15
N TYR A 11 -11.96 8.60 6.91
CA TYR A 11 -11.14 7.95 7.92
C TYR A 11 -11.96 7.31 9.04
N VAL A 12 -12.90 8.06 9.63
CA VAL A 12 -13.66 7.61 10.81
C VAL A 12 -14.67 6.51 10.46
N GLU A 13 -15.40 6.66 9.35
CA GLU A 13 -16.48 5.75 8.98
C GLU A 13 -15.97 4.47 8.29
N TYR A 14 -14.90 4.58 7.49
CA TYR A 14 -14.46 3.46 6.64
C TYR A 14 -13.08 2.91 7.03
N THR A 15 -12.10 3.75 7.32
CA THR A 15 -10.71 3.31 7.52
C THR A 15 -10.44 2.79 8.94
N LYS A 16 -11.05 3.41 9.95
CA LYS A 16 -10.83 3.07 11.37
C LYS A 16 -11.08 1.60 11.69
N LYS A 17 -12.01 0.96 11.02
CA LYS A 17 -12.36 -0.46 11.19
C LYS A 17 -11.20 -1.41 10.80
N TYR A 18 -10.31 -0.96 9.94
CA TYR A 18 -9.21 -1.78 9.38
C TYR A 18 -7.84 -1.45 9.95
N LEU A 19 -7.76 -0.66 11.04
CA LEU A 19 -6.49 -0.23 11.66
C LEU A 19 -5.57 -1.41 12.00
N ASN A 20 -6.10 -2.52 12.50
CA ASN A 20 -5.30 -3.71 12.80
C ASN A 20 -4.65 -4.30 11.55
N LYS A 21 -5.38 -4.35 10.44
CA LYS A 21 -4.83 -4.83 9.15
C LYS A 21 -3.81 -3.84 8.59
N ILE A 22 -4.06 -2.55 8.72
CA ILE A 22 -3.10 -1.49 8.32
C ILE A 22 -1.82 -1.60 9.14
N PHE A 23 -1.92 -1.86 10.44
CA PHE A 23 -0.75 -2.06 11.31
C PHE A 23 0.10 -3.26 10.87
N ILE A 24 -0.52 -4.37 10.47
CA ILE A 24 0.19 -5.53 9.92
C ILE A 24 0.90 -5.15 8.60
N ALA A 25 0.23 -4.41 7.73
CA ALA A 25 0.85 -3.93 6.48
C ALA A 25 2.04 -3.00 6.74
N LEU A 26 1.99 -2.18 7.80
CA LEU A 26 3.12 -1.35 8.23
C LEU A 26 4.30 -2.18 8.73
N ILE A 27 4.06 -3.27 9.47
CA ILE A 27 5.13 -4.20 9.90
C ILE A 27 5.81 -4.80 8.66
N PHE A 28 5.05 -5.26 7.67
CA PHE A 28 5.61 -5.74 6.41
C PHE A 28 6.42 -4.64 5.68
N SER A 29 5.98 -3.39 5.73
CA SER A 29 6.71 -2.26 5.14
C SER A 29 8.04 -1.98 5.86
N ILE A 30 8.11 -2.16 7.17
CA ILE A 30 9.35 -2.05 7.94
C ILE A 30 10.32 -3.16 7.54
N VAL A 31 9.87 -4.41 7.46
CA VAL A 31 10.70 -5.53 7.01
C VAL A 31 11.18 -5.32 5.57
N LEU A 32 10.32 -4.80 4.71
CA LEU A 32 10.65 -4.47 3.32
C LEU A 32 11.76 -3.41 3.23
N ALA A 33 11.64 -2.33 4.01
CA ALA A 33 12.65 -1.27 4.07
C ALA A 33 13.99 -1.80 4.62
N GLY A 34 13.93 -2.56 5.72
CA GLY A 34 15.13 -3.20 6.30
C GLY A 34 15.82 -4.16 5.33
N SER A 35 15.06 -4.99 4.61
CA SER A 35 15.62 -5.88 3.58
C SER A 35 16.28 -5.09 2.45
N THR A 36 15.69 -3.97 2.02
CA THR A 36 16.25 -3.12 0.95
C THR A 36 17.57 -2.48 1.41
N SER A 37 17.61 -1.95 2.61
CA SER A 37 18.85 -1.40 3.21
C SER A 37 19.91 -2.48 3.41
N SER A 38 19.52 -3.66 3.90
CA SER A 38 20.45 -4.79 4.05
C SER A 38 21.09 -5.21 2.74
N ILE A 39 20.35 -5.22 1.64
CA ILE A 39 20.89 -5.52 0.31
C ILE A 39 21.94 -4.48 -0.08
N ALA A 40 21.68 -3.18 0.13
CA ALA A 40 22.63 -2.13 -0.16
C ALA A 40 23.93 -2.27 0.65
N TYR A 41 23.80 -2.54 1.95
CA TYR A 41 24.97 -2.77 2.83
C TYR A 41 25.75 -4.06 2.52
N LEU A 42 25.11 -5.09 1.97
CA LEU A 42 25.79 -6.35 1.60
C LEU A 42 26.54 -6.24 0.27
N LEU A 43 26.17 -5.28 -0.58
CA LEU A 43 26.85 -5.10 -1.89
C LEU A 43 28.30 -4.64 -1.73
N ASP A 44 28.58 -3.75 -0.79
CA ASP A 44 29.94 -3.25 -0.56
C ASP A 44 30.91 -4.35 -0.15
N PRO A 45 30.68 -5.12 0.94
CA PRO A 45 31.55 -6.25 1.29
C PRO A 45 31.51 -7.38 0.26
N ALA A 46 30.46 -7.51 -0.56
CA ALA A 46 30.44 -8.49 -1.64
C ALA A 46 31.50 -8.15 -2.70
N ILE A 47 31.60 -6.89 -3.08
CA ILE A 47 32.60 -6.45 -4.08
C ILE A 47 34.01 -6.57 -3.50
N GLU A 48 34.25 -6.03 -2.33
CA GLU A 48 35.60 -6.00 -1.72
C GLU A 48 36.11 -7.40 -1.39
N LYS A 49 35.34 -8.20 -0.65
CA LYS A 49 35.82 -9.47 -0.08
C LYS A 49 35.78 -10.61 -1.09
N ILE A 50 34.85 -10.60 -2.04
CA ILE A 50 34.76 -11.64 -3.07
C ILE A 50 35.72 -11.36 -4.21
N PHE A 51 35.72 -10.13 -4.76
CA PHE A 51 36.46 -9.81 -5.98
C PHE A 51 37.89 -9.33 -5.72
N ILE A 52 38.13 -8.55 -4.65
CA ILE A 52 39.44 -7.98 -4.33
C ILE A 52 40.25 -8.93 -3.48
N ASN A 53 39.71 -9.35 -2.33
CA ASN A 53 40.43 -10.16 -1.33
C ASN A 53 40.36 -11.68 -1.61
N LYS A 54 39.48 -12.14 -2.50
CA LYS A 54 39.30 -13.55 -2.89
C LYS A 54 39.13 -14.51 -1.71
N ASP A 55 38.42 -14.07 -0.67
CA ASP A 55 38.25 -14.84 0.57
C ASP A 55 37.25 -16.00 0.32
N LYS A 56 37.79 -17.22 0.27
CA LYS A 56 37.04 -18.44 -0.10
C LYS A 56 35.86 -18.71 0.83
N SER A 57 35.95 -18.36 2.09
CA SER A 57 34.89 -18.59 3.07
C SER A 57 33.68 -17.66 2.83
N LEU A 58 33.91 -16.45 2.37
CA LEU A 58 32.87 -15.43 2.17
C LEU A 58 32.19 -15.52 0.81
N ILE A 59 32.81 -16.22 -0.15
CA ILE A 59 32.26 -16.43 -1.50
C ILE A 59 30.88 -17.14 -1.46
N LEU A 60 30.65 -18.04 -0.52
CA LEU A 60 29.39 -18.74 -0.36
C LEU A 60 28.42 -18.04 0.61
N ILE A 61 28.95 -17.41 1.64
CA ILE A 61 28.15 -16.81 2.72
C ILE A 61 27.43 -15.54 2.24
N ILE A 62 28.12 -14.65 1.57
CA ILE A 62 27.55 -13.38 1.12
C ILE A 62 26.39 -13.56 0.12
N PRO A 63 26.51 -14.36 -0.97
CA PRO A 63 25.40 -14.64 -1.85
C PRO A 63 24.21 -15.27 -1.16
N PHE A 64 24.43 -16.14 -0.17
CA PHE A 64 23.36 -16.76 0.61
C PHE A 64 22.55 -15.72 1.40
N PHE A 65 23.20 -14.78 2.06
CA PHE A 65 22.53 -13.67 2.76
C PHE A 65 21.79 -12.73 1.78
N ILE A 66 22.36 -12.47 0.62
CA ILE A 66 21.70 -11.69 -0.43
C ILE A 66 20.41 -12.37 -0.88
N ILE A 67 20.43 -13.68 -1.12
CA ILE A 67 19.22 -14.44 -1.50
C ILE A 67 18.15 -14.35 -0.41
N ILE A 68 18.51 -14.50 0.86
CA ILE A 68 17.58 -14.37 1.99
C ILE A 68 16.99 -12.96 2.04
N ALA A 69 17.79 -11.92 1.86
CA ALA A 69 17.33 -10.54 1.86
C ALA A 69 16.35 -10.26 0.71
N PHE A 70 16.62 -10.77 -0.50
CA PHE A 70 15.69 -10.66 -1.63
C PHE A 70 14.40 -11.46 -1.42
N ALA A 71 14.48 -12.67 -0.86
CA ALA A 71 13.32 -13.48 -0.53
C ALA A 71 12.44 -12.78 0.52
N SER A 72 13.05 -12.28 1.60
CA SER A 72 12.36 -11.50 2.64
C SER A 72 11.70 -10.25 2.06
N LYS A 73 12.39 -9.51 1.20
CA LYS A 73 11.85 -8.35 0.49
C LYS A 73 10.62 -8.71 -0.36
N GLY A 74 10.70 -9.79 -1.13
CA GLY A 74 9.60 -10.26 -1.98
C GLY A 74 8.36 -10.66 -1.18
N ILE A 75 8.54 -11.47 -0.13
CA ILE A 75 7.45 -11.90 0.75
C ILE A 75 6.81 -10.71 1.45
N SER A 76 7.60 -9.79 1.98
CA SER A 76 7.10 -8.61 2.68
C SER A 76 6.34 -7.67 1.76
N LEU A 77 6.84 -7.44 0.54
CA LEU A 77 6.16 -6.63 -0.46
C LEU A 77 4.82 -7.23 -0.86
N TYR A 78 4.80 -8.54 -1.10
CA TYR A 78 3.57 -9.25 -1.44
C TYR A 78 2.54 -9.18 -0.30
N GLY A 79 2.96 -9.49 0.93
CA GLY A 79 2.09 -9.43 2.10
C GLY A 79 1.50 -8.05 2.34
N ALA A 80 2.31 -6.99 2.29
CA ALA A 80 1.84 -5.62 2.44
C ALA A 80 0.83 -5.24 1.34
N LYS A 81 1.13 -5.57 0.08
CA LYS A 81 0.23 -5.27 -1.06
C LYS A 81 -1.11 -5.99 -0.95
N VAL A 82 -1.11 -7.29 -0.65
CA VAL A 82 -2.35 -8.08 -0.54
C VAL A 82 -3.25 -7.53 0.56
N ILE A 83 -2.69 -7.21 1.73
CA ILE A 83 -3.45 -6.64 2.83
C ILE A 83 -4.07 -5.30 2.43
N MET A 84 -3.29 -4.41 1.80
CA MET A 84 -3.78 -3.08 1.41
C MET A 84 -4.82 -3.15 0.29
N ILE A 85 -4.68 -4.06 -0.68
CA ILE A 85 -5.68 -4.29 -1.72
C ILE A 85 -6.99 -4.77 -1.09
N ASN A 86 -6.93 -5.73 -0.18
CA ASN A 86 -8.14 -6.22 0.51
C ASN A 86 -8.85 -5.12 1.30
N ILE A 87 -8.11 -4.28 2.01
CA ILE A 87 -8.68 -3.12 2.72
C ILE A 87 -9.34 -2.16 1.73
N SER A 88 -8.67 -1.86 0.63
CA SER A 88 -9.16 -0.98 -0.42
C SER A 88 -10.48 -1.47 -1.02
N GLU A 89 -10.57 -2.74 -1.36
CA GLU A 89 -11.78 -3.35 -1.91
C GLU A 89 -12.95 -3.37 -0.91
N GLU A 90 -12.69 -3.58 0.38
CA GLU A 90 -13.70 -3.49 1.43
C GLU A 90 -14.23 -2.06 1.62
N ILE A 91 -13.34 -1.07 1.60
CA ILE A 91 -13.72 0.36 1.66
C ILE A 91 -14.54 0.74 0.42
N LYS A 92 -14.07 0.32 -0.77
CA LYS A 92 -14.77 0.54 -2.04
C LYS A 92 -16.18 -0.02 -2.01
N LYS A 93 -16.34 -1.28 -1.60
CA LYS A 93 -17.64 -1.95 -1.46
C LYS A 93 -18.57 -1.17 -0.53
N SER A 94 -18.07 -0.72 0.61
CA SER A 94 -18.85 0.05 1.58
C SER A 94 -19.31 1.40 1.01
N LEU A 95 -18.40 2.12 0.34
CA LEU A 95 -18.72 3.40 -0.30
C LEU A 95 -19.75 3.23 -1.42
N GLN A 96 -19.56 2.25 -2.29
CA GLN A 96 -20.51 1.97 -3.39
C GLN A 96 -21.89 1.60 -2.85
N MET A 97 -21.95 0.81 -1.77
CA MET A 97 -23.21 0.44 -1.14
C MET A 97 -23.95 1.66 -0.54
N ASP A 98 -23.22 2.55 0.13
CA ASP A 98 -23.81 3.75 0.73
C ASP A 98 -24.25 4.76 -0.35
N MET A 99 -23.50 4.88 -1.45
CA MET A 99 -23.91 5.68 -2.59
C MET A 99 -25.16 5.10 -3.24
N MET A 100 -25.23 3.77 -3.43
CA MET A 100 -26.41 3.11 -4.00
C MET A 100 -27.64 3.28 -3.10
N LYS A 101 -27.51 3.10 -1.79
CA LYS A 101 -28.60 3.36 -0.82
C LYS A 101 -29.10 4.81 -0.91
N SER A 102 -28.19 5.76 -1.08
CA SER A 102 -28.53 7.17 -1.23
C SER A 102 -29.27 7.44 -2.54
N LEU A 103 -28.88 6.77 -3.63
CA LEU A 103 -29.56 6.86 -4.92
C LEU A 103 -30.97 6.29 -4.88
N ILE A 104 -31.17 5.15 -4.22
CA ILE A 104 -32.51 4.52 -4.09
C ILE A 104 -33.46 5.40 -3.26
N LYS A 105 -32.91 6.19 -2.34
CA LYS A 105 -33.70 7.14 -1.52
C LYS A 105 -33.86 8.51 -2.17
N ALA A 106 -33.17 8.78 -3.27
CA ALA A 106 -33.26 10.05 -3.97
C ALA A 106 -34.58 10.12 -4.76
N ASP A 107 -35.08 11.34 -4.91
CA ASP A 107 -36.30 11.62 -5.67
C ASP A 107 -36.09 11.27 -7.16
N THR A 108 -37.14 10.74 -7.83
CA THR A 108 -37.11 10.38 -9.24
C THR A 108 -36.70 11.54 -10.14
N ASP A 109 -37.13 12.74 -9.83
CA ASP A 109 -36.72 13.99 -10.50
C ASP A 109 -35.22 14.23 -10.51
N PHE A 110 -34.52 13.81 -9.45
CA PHE A 110 -33.06 13.93 -9.36
C PHE A 110 -32.34 12.93 -10.27
N ILE A 111 -32.90 11.74 -10.42
CA ILE A 111 -32.34 10.67 -11.25
C ILE A 111 -32.59 10.98 -12.75
N GLU A 112 -33.72 11.48 -13.09
CA GLU A 112 -34.08 11.85 -14.47
C GLU A 112 -33.29 13.04 -15.00
N LYS A 113 -32.98 14.04 -14.15
CA LYS A 113 -32.18 15.21 -14.52
C LYS A 113 -30.68 14.90 -14.64
N LYS A 114 -30.18 13.84 -14.05
CA LYS A 114 -28.79 13.39 -14.19
C LYS A 114 -28.72 12.23 -15.17
N HIS A 115 -27.96 12.42 -16.26
CA HIS A 115 -27.67 11.34 -17.19
C HIS A 115 -27.15 10.11 -16.44
N SER A 116 -27.80 8.97 -16.58
CA SER A 116 -27.47 7.70 -15.91
C SER A 116 -25.99 7.31 -16.06
N GLY A 117 -25.37 7.64 -17.19
CA GLY A 117 -23.94 7.44 -17.41
C GLY A 117 -23.05 8.20 -16.41
N LYS A 118 -23.41 9.42 -16.01
CA LYS A 118 -22.67 10.20 -15.03
C LYS A 118 -22.77 9.59 -13.62
N ILE A 119 -23.93 9.07 -13.27
CA ILE A 119 -24.14 8.37 -11.99
C ILE A 119 -23.30 7.11 -11.93
N ILE A 120 -23.26 6.32 -13.00
CA ILE A 120 -22.46 5.11 -13.11
C ILE A 120 -20.96 5.44 -13.02
N THR A 121 -20.52 6.47 -13.73
CA THR A 121 -19.12 6.92 -13.68
C THR A 121 -18.69 7.32 -12.26
N ASN A 122 -19.52 8.09 -11.55
CA ASN A 122 -19.21 8.48 -10.16
C ASN A 122 -19.19 7.26 -9.24
N LEU A 123 -20.13 6.32 -9.42
CA LEU A 123 -20.22 5.12 -8.58
C LEU A 123 -19.03 4.16 -8.76
N ILE A 124 -18.47 4.09 -9.97
CA ILE A 124 -17.39 3.16 -10.29
C ILE A 124 -16.04 3.86 -10.29
N ASN A 125 -15.86 4.90 -11.10
CA ASN A 125 -14.55 5.50 -11.35
C ASN A 125 -14.10 6.39 -10.20
N ASP A 126 -14.95 7.27 -9.69
CA ASP A 126 -14.57 8.18 -8.61
C ASP A 126 -14.24 7.40 -7.32
N VAL A 127 -15.01 6.35 -7.03
CA VAL A 127 -14.73 5.47 -5.88
C VAL A 127 -13.43 4.69 -6.08
N ASN A 128 -13.13 4.20 -7.28
CA ASN A 128 -11.86 3.54 -7.59
C ASN A 128 -10.66 4.48 -7.38
N PHE A 129 -10.76 5.73 -7.86
CA PHE A 129 -9.69 6.73 -7.66
C PHE A 129 -9.48 7.03 -6.18
N MET A 130 -10.55 7.23 -5.42
CA MET A 130 -10.45 7.53 -3.99
C MET A 130 -9.81 6.37 -3.21
N THR A 131 -10.22 5.13 -3.47
CA THR A 131 -9.68 3.96 -2.76
C THR A 131 -8.25 3.65 -3.17
N ALA A 132 -7.88 3.84 -4.44
CA ALA A 132 -6.50 3.70 -4.91
C ALA A 132 -5.57 4.74 -4.25
N LEU A 133 -5.99 6.00 -4.13
CA LEU A 133 -5.23 7.04 -3.44
C LEU A 133 -4.97 6.69 -1.98
N VAL A 134 -5.99 6.21 -1.26
CA VAL A 134 -5.86 5.88 0.16
C VAL A 134 -4.94 4.67 0.37
N SER A 135 -5.07 3.61 -0.42
CA SER A 135 -4.31 2.38 -0.22
C SER A 135 -2.89 2.43 -0.78
N VAL A 136 -2.73 2.90 -2.02
CA VAL A 136 -1.42 2.90 -2.70
C VAL A 136 -0.54 4.05 -2.24
N ALA A 137 -1.10 5.26 -2.09
CA ALA A 137 -0.33 6.43 -1.69
C ALA A 137 0.18 6.31 -0.26
N ILE A 138 -0.66 5.88 0.68
CA ILE A 138 -0.27 5.71 2.08
C ILE A 138 0.83 4.66 2.21
N LEU A 139 0.65 3.48 1.59
CA LEU A 139 1.64 2.41 1.64
C LEU A 139 3.00 2.86 1.05
N ASN A 140 2.98 3.51 -0.11
CA ASN A 140 4.20 3.96 -0.76
C ASN A 140 4.90 5.05 0.05
N LEU A 141 4.19 6.04 0.58
CA LEU A 141 4.76 7.07 1.42
C LEU A 141 5.48 6.48 2.64
N PHE A 142 4.84 5.56 3.36
CA PHE A 142 5.45 4.89 4.51
C PHE A 142 6.68 4.06 4.11
N LYS A 143 6.53 3.23 3.09
CA LYS A 143 7.60 2.37 2.59
C LYS A 143 8.82 3.19 2.14
N ASP A 144 8.60 4.21 1.33
CA ASP A 144 9.69 5.00 0.75
C ASP A 144 10.37 5.87 1.81
N THR A 145 9.62 6.44 2.76
CA THR A 145 10.18 7.18 3.90
C THR A 145 11.04 6.27 4.78
N LEU A 146 10.55 5.08 5.13
CA LEU A 146 11.33 4.10 5.92
C LEU A 146 12.58 3.62 5.18
N THR A 147 12.50 3.43 3.88
CA THR A 147 13.64 3.02 3.06
C THR A 147 14.70 4.13 3.01
N LEU A 148 14.29 5.39 2.87
CA LEU A 148 15.20 6.54 2.92
C LEU A 148 15.93 6.63 4.27
N ILE A 149 15.20 6.48 5.38
CA ILE A 149 15.79 6.48 6.72
C ILE A 149 16.78 5.31 6.91
N GLY A 150 16.48 4.16 6.33
CA GLY A 150 17.35 2.97 6.43
C GLY A 150 18.60 3.03 5.53
N LEU A 151 18.63 3.91 4.53
CA LEU A 151 19.78 4.10 3.62
C LEU A 151 20.68 5.26 4.05
N LEU A 152 20.21 6.16 4.91
CA LEU A 152 21.00 7.24 5.52
C LEU A 152 21.76 6.74 6.74
#